data_188c8e76d8d21085fbd605c6724255a4
#
_entry.id   188c8e76d8d21085fbd605c6724255a4
#
_cell.length_a   1.000
_cell.length_b   1.000
_cell.length_c   1.000
_cell.angle_alpha   90.00
_cell.angle_beta   90.00
_cell.angle_gamma   90.00
#
_symmetry.space_group_name_H-M   'P 1'
#
loop_
_entity.id
_entity.type
_entity.pdbx_description
1 polymer ?
#
loop_
_entity_poly.entity_id
_entity_poly.type
_entity_poly.pdbx_seq_one_letter_code
_entity_poly.pdbx_strand_id
1 'polypeptide(L)'
;GDIINIDVTVIKDGWYGDPIGRTPRSNPATYTGVFSEIRSLFAKVPEALIRGYKPGRFSFNVQGGRCETCRGGGLRVIEMNFLPDVYVACETCQKKRFNRETLEIRYKGKSIYDVLEMTINEACDFFEKIPKIYRKLKTIRDVGLGYITLGQQSTTLSGGEAQRIKLATELSKRDTGNTFYILDEPTTGLHFEDIRVLMIVLQKLVDKGNTVLIIEHNLDVIKTVDYIIDIGPEGGKSGGKVMATGTPEEIVRTNKGFTAKFLKKELQNK
;
A
#
# COMPACT_ATOMS: atom_id res chain seq x y z
N GLY A 1 21.03 8.12 7.00
CA GLY A 1 19.68 8.69 6.81
C GLY A 1 18.99 8.76 8.16
N ASP A 2 18.07 9.70 8.32
CA ASP A 2 17.40 9.94 9.58
C ASP A 2 15.89 9.97 9.39
N ILE A 3 15.13 9.56 10.41
CA ILE A 3 13.70 9.80 10.46
C ILE A 3 13.47 11.13 11.16
N ILE A 4 12.90 12.07 10.44
CA ILE A 4 12.60 13.42 10.93
C ILE A 4 11.08 13.53 11.07
N ASN A 5 10.59 13.88 12.24
CA ASN A 5 9.20 14.22 12.45
C ASN A 5 9.00 15.73 12.48
N ILE A 6 8.03 16.21 11.73
CA ILE A 6 7.56 17.59 11.82
C ILE A 6 6.11 17.56 12.28
N ASP A 7 5.87 18.01 13.49
CA ASP A 7 4.51 18.30 13.96
C ASP A 7 4.06 19.62 13.34
N VAL A 8 3.37 19.52 12.22
CA VAL A 8 2.89 20.68 11.45
C VAL A 8 1.40 20.65 11.39
N THR A 9 0.75 21.65 11.96
CA THR A 9 -0.61 21.98 11.58
C THR A 9 -0.58 22.73 10.24
N VAL A 10 -0.52 22.00 9.14
CA VAL A 10 -0.59 22.57 7.79
C VAL A 10 -2.03 22.58 7.32
N ILE A 11 -2.55 23.76 7.06
CA ILE A 11 -3.73 23.92 6.20
C ILE A 11 -3.22 23.74 4.77
N LYS A 12 -3.51 22.57 4.18
CA LYS A 12 -3.02 22.20 2.87
C LYS A 12 -4.06 22.40 1.80
N ASP A 13 -3.68 23.11 0.74
CA ASP A 13 -4.17 22.85 -0.61
C ASP A 13 -3.58 21.55 -1.15
N GLY A 14 -4.41 20.54 -1.11
CA GLY A 14 -4.46 19.36 -1.94
C GLY A 14 -3.21 18.79 -2.61
N TRP A 15 -2.25 18.21 -1.89
CA TRP A 15 -1.40 17.16 -2.43
C TRP A 15 -1.86 15.79 -1.92
N TYR A 16 -2.94 15.30 -2.53
CA TYR A 16 -3.25 13.89 -2.46
C TYR A 16 -2.28 13.19 -3.41
N GLY A 17 -1.31 12.45 -2.88
CA GLY A 17 -0.62 11.47 -3.68
C GLY A 17 -1.70 10.62 -4.35
N ASP A 18 -1.56 10.42 -5.69
CA ASP A 18 -2.54 9.79 -6.56
C ASP A 18 -3.13 8.54 -5.88
N PRO A 19 -4.43 8.50 -5.56
CA PRO A 19 -5.01 7.35 -4.88
C PRO A 19 -4.79 6.13 -5.77
N ILE A 20 -4.46 4.98 -5.20
CA ILE A 20 -4.47 3.71 -5.92
C ILE A 20 -5.77 3.72 -6.72
N GLY A 21 -5.68 3.86 -8.04
CA GLY A 21 -6.73 4.28 -8.96
C GLY A 21 -8.14 3.84 -8.52
N ARG A 22 -9.06 4.76 -8.42
CA ARG A 22 -10.44 4.57 -7.92
C ARG A 22 -11.31 3.68 -8.81
N THR A 23 -10.71 2.85 -9.65
CA THR A 23 -11.45 1.96 -10.55
C THR A 23 -11.59 0.56 -9.94
N PRO A 24 -12.71 -0.14 -10.16
CA PRO A 24 -12.89 -1.52 -9.70
C PRO A 24 -11.85 -2.51 -10.25
N ARG A 25 -11.04 -2.07 -11.23
CA ARG A 25 -9.96 -2.86 -11.84
C ARG A 25 -8.61 -2.67 -11.18
N SER A 26 -8.44 -1.60 -10.41
CA SER A 26 -7.22 -1.38 -9.64
C SER A 26 -7.20 -2.30 -8.42
N ASN A 27 -6.08 -2.96 -8.19
CA ASN A 27 -5.88 -3.86 -7.05
C ASN A 27 -4.39 -3.90 -6.64
N PRO A 28 -4.05 -4.49 -5.48
CA PRO A 28 -2.68 -4.60 -5.01
C PRO A 28 -1.73 -5.21 -6.03
N ALA A 29 -2.16 -6.27 -6.73
CA ALA A 29 -1.32 -6.97 -7.71
C ALA A 29 -0.95 -6.10 -8.92
N THR A 30 -1.89 -5.26 -9.40
CA THR A 30 -1.64 -4.36 -10.54
C THR A 30 -0.79 -3.17 -10.13
N TYR A 31 -1.07 -2.59 -8.97
CA TYR A 31 -0.37 -1.40 -8.50
C TYR A 31 1.12 -1.66 -8.22
N THR A 32 1.43 -2.77 -7.55
CA THR A 32 2.83 -3.16 -7.27
C THR A 32 3.55 -3.76 -8.48
N GLY A 33 2.84 -3.94 -9.59
CA GLY A 33 3.37 -4.55 -10.80
C GLY A 33 3.70 -6.04 -10.68
N VAL A 34 3.31 -6.71 -9.58
CA VAL A 34 3.51 -8.16 -9.43
C VAL A 34 2.65 -8.95 -10.40
N PHE A 35 1.49 -8.42 -10.77
CA PHE A 35 0.59 -9.07 -11.74
C PHE A 35 1.22 -9.25 -13.12
N SER A 36 2.10 -8.35 -13.55
CA SER A 36 2.81 -8.47 -14.82
C SER A 36 3.75 -9.69 -14.82
N GLU A 37 4.43 -9.95 -13.71
CA GLU A 37 5.29 -11.13 -13.55
C GLU A 37 4.45 -12.42 -13.50
N ILE A 38 3.32 -12.39 -12.79
CA ILE A 38 2.39 -13.53 -12.72
C ILE A 38 1.82 -13.86 -14.10
N ARG A 39 1.38 -12.87 -14.88
CA ARG A 39 0.90 -13.07 -16.25
C ARG A 39 1.97 -13.67 -17.15
N SER A 40 3.20 -13.20 -17.02
CA SER A 40 4.36 -13.71 -17.76
C SER A 40 4.66 -15.18 -17.39
N LEU A 41 4.45 -15.56 -16.15
CA LEU A 41 4.58 -16.96 -15.69
C LEU A 41 3.49 -17.83 -16.29
N PHE A 42 2.22 -17.41 -16.24
CA PHE A 42 1.10 -18.16 -16.82
C PHE A 42 1.26 -18.37 -18.32
N ALA A 43 1.80 -17.39 -19.05
CA ALA A 43 2.06 -17.54 -20.49
C ALA A 43 3.17 -18.58 -20.81
N LYS A 44 3.96 -18.99 -19.81
CA LYS A 44 5.01 -20.02 -19.97
C LYS A 44 4.54 -21.43 -19.58
N VAL A 45 3.33 -21.58 -19.09
CA VAL A 45 2.75 -22.90 -18.82
C VAL A 45 2.61 -23.65 -20.12
N PRO A 46 2.96 -24.96 -20.19
CA PRO A 46 2.93 -25.76 -21.43
C PRO A 46 1.61 -25.63 -22.20
N GLU A 47 0.49 -25.72 -21.53
CA GLU A 47 -0.83 -25.58 -22.15
C GLU A 47 -1.08 -24.19 -22.75
N ALA A 48 -0.59 -23.12 -22.11
CA ALA A 48 -0.66 -21.77 -22.65
C ALA A 48 0.21 -21.60 -23.90
N LEU A 49 1.39 -22.23 -23.92
CA LEU A 49 2.29 -22.24 -25.08
C LEU A 49 1.67 -22.97 -26.26
N ILE A 50 1.07 -24.15 -26.05
CA ILE A 50 0.38 -24.93 -27.09
C ILE A 50 -0.76 -24.11 -27.70
N ARG A 51 -1.52 -23.36 -26.87
CA ARG A 51 -2.62 -22.51 -27.34
C ARG A 51 -2.15 -21.15 -27.89
N GLY A 52 -0.84 -20.85 -27.89
CA GLY A 52 -0.28 -19.58 -28.34
C GLY A 52 -0.64 -18.38 -27.46
N TYR A 53 -0.95 -18.61 -26.17
CA TYR A 53 -1.38 -17.56 -25.24
C TYR A 53 -0.20 -16.72 -24.77
N LYS A 54 -0.27 -15.43 -25.02
CA LYS A 54 0.70 -14.42 -24.56
C LYS A 54 0.30 -13.84 -23.21
N PRO A 55 1.18 -13.10 -22.49
CA PRO A 55 0.86 -12.49 -21.18
C PRO A 55 -0.40 -11.59 -21.20
N GLY A 56 -0.74 -10.99 -22.35
CA GLY A 56 -1.96 -10.20 -22.54
C GLY A 56 -3.24 -11.01 -22.32
N ARG A 57 -3.23 -12.31 -22.64
CA ARG A 57 -4.37 -13.22 -22.42
C ARG A 57 -4.80 -13.29 -20.97
N PHE A 58 -3.83 -13.20 -20.05
CA PHE A 58 -4.02 -13.26 -18.61
C PHE A 58 -4.26 -11.89 -17.98
N SER A 59 -4.62 -10.87 -18.77
CA SER A 59 -4.98 -9.54 -18.30
C SER A 59 -6.49 -9.34 -18.34
N PHE A 60 -7.08 -8.93 -17.23
CA PHE A 60 -8.50 -8.55 -17.19
C PHE A 60 -8.75 -7.15 -17.79
N ASN A 61 -7.71 -6.41 -18.17
CA ASN A 61 -7.83 -5.09 -18.83
C ASN A 61 -7.78 -5.18 -20.38
N VAL A 62 -7.28 -6.30 -20.92
CA VAL A 62 -7.05 -6.47 -22.37
C VAL A 62 -8.07 -7.43 -22.94
N GLN A 63 -8.56 -7.17 -24.14
CA GLN A 63 -9.45 -8.09 -24.88
C GLN A 63 -8.78 -9.44 -25.15
N GLY A 64 -9.61 -10.47 -25.33
CA GLY A 64 -9.20 -11.82 -25.67
C GLY A 64 -9.20 -12.78 -24.49
N GLY A 65 -8.76 -12.40 -23.30
CA GLY A 65 -8.77 -13.27 -22.11
C GLY A 65 -9.75 -12.87 -21.02
N ARG A 66 -10.19 -11.62 -21.01
CA ARG A 66 -11.16 -11.11 -20.05
C ARG A 66 -12.59 -11.54 -20.40
N CYS A 67 -13.47 -11.52 -19.41
CA CYS A 67 -14.91 -11.60 -19.67
C CYS A 67 -15.37 -10.32 -20.38
N GLU A 68 -15.91 -10.43 -21.57
CA GLU A 68 -16.34 -9.26 -22.34
C GLU A 68 -17.64 -8.66 -21.81
N THR A 69 -18.53 -9.45 -21.15
CA THR A 69 -19.77 -8.96 -20.56
C THR A 69 -19.50 -7.88 -19.49
N CYS A 70 -18.55 -8.11 -18.57
CA CYS A 70 -18.16 -7.14 -17.56
C CYS A 70 -16.84 -6.40 -17.89
N ARG A 71 -16.29 -6.64 -19.08
CA ARG A 71 -15.01 -6.09 -19.53
C ARG A 71 -13.88 -6.25 -18.50
N GLY A 72 -13.86 -7.39 -17.79
CA GLY A 72 -12.85 -7.72 -16.79
C GLY A 72 -13.07 -7.09 -15.41
N GLY A 73 -14.16 -6.36 -15.19
CA GLY A 73 -14.49 -5.79 -13.87
C GLY A 73 -14.93 -6.82 -12.84
N GLY A 74 -15.51 -7.94 -13.30
CA GLY A 74 -16.13 -8.96 -12.43
C GLY A 74 -17.51 -8.58 -11.91
N LEU A 75 -17.83 -7.30 -11.92
CA LEU A 75 -19.10 -6.71 -11.49
C LEU A 75 -19.75 -5.95 -12.65
N ARG A 76 -21.06 -5.81 -12.59
CA ARG A 76 -21.85 -4.89 -13.42
C ARG A 76 -22.39 -3.79 -12.54
N VAL A 77 -22.32 -2.56 -13.01
CA VAL A 77 -22.93 -1.40 -12.36
C VAL A 77 -24.35 -1.29 -12.86
N ILE A 78 -25.28 -1.18 -11.93
CA ILE A 78 -26.68 -0.80 -12.22
C ILE A 78 -26.81 0.64 -11.74
N GLU A 79 -26.80 1.57 -12.70
CA GLU A 79 -26.97 3.00 -12.42
C GLU A 79 -28.41 3.26 -11.98
N MET A 80 -28.57 3.95 -10.86
CA MET A 80 -29.88 4.32 -10.31
C MET A 80 -29.96 5.85 -10.27
N ASN A 81 -30.97 6.43 -10.94
CA ASN A 81 -31.07 7.88 -11.15
C ASN A 81 -31.08 8.75 -9.86
N PHE A 82 -31.52 8.19 -8.72
CA PHE A 82 -31.63 8.93 -7.45
C PHE A 82 -31.02 8.20 -6.25
N LEU A 83 -30.41 7.04 -6.47
CA LEU A 83 -29.79 6.22 -5.43
C LEU A 83 -28.34 5.91 -5.81
N PRO A 84 -27.48 5.53 -4.84
CA PRO A 84 -26.13 5.07 -5.16
C PRO A 84 -26.14 3.87 -6.11
N ASP A 85 -25.18 3.83 -7.02
CA ASP A 85 -25.00 2.74 -7.97
C ASP A 85 -24.88 1.38 -7.25
N VAL A 86 -25.58 0.37 -7.78
CA VAL A 86 -25.55 -1.00 -7.24
C VAL A 86 -24.60 -1.86 -8.06
N TYR A 87 -23.64 -2.51 -7.39
CA TYR A 87 -22.68 -3.41 -7.99
C TYR A 87 -23.14 -4.85 -7.82
N VAL A 88 -23.48 -5.51 -8.93
CA VAL A 88 -23.88 -6.93 -8.94
C VAL A 88 -22.84 -7.80 -9.60
N ALA A 89 -22.76 -9.07 -9.17
CA ALA A 89 -21.85 -10.03 -9.78
C ALA A 89 -22.19 -10.21 -11.28
N CYS A 90 -21.17 -10.25 -12.13
CA CYS A 90 -21.38 -10.55 -13.54
C CYS A 90 -21.87 -12.00 -13.70
N GLU A 91 -23.04 -12.18 -14.30
CA GLU A 91 -23.67 -13.50 -14.48
C GLU A 91 -22.81 -14.45 -15.32
N THR A 92 -22.13 -13.93 -16.34
CA THR A 92 -21.30 -14.71 -17.26
C THR A 92 -20.04 -15.25 -16.59
N CYS A 93 -19.30 -14.43 -15.86
CA CYS A 93 -18.03 -14.85 -15.25
C CYS A 93 -18.09 -15.07 -13.76
N GLN A 94 -19.22 -14.79 -13.10
CA GLN A 94 -19.41 -14.96 -11.66
C GLN A 94 -18.26 -14.37 -10.84
N LYS A 95 -17.94 -13.10 -11.06
CA LYS A 95 -16.82 -12.32 -10.50
C LYS A 95 -15.41 -12.74 -10.97
N LYS A 96 -15.26 -13.84 -11.74
CA LYS A 96 -13.92 -14.36 -12.10
C LYS A 96 -13.13 -13.49 -13.08
N ARG A 97 -13.73 -12.46 -13.66
CA ARG A 97 -13.09 -11.45 -14.55
C ARG A 97 -12.59 -11.96 -15.90
N PHE A 98 -12.38 -13.25 -16.06
CA PHE A 98 -11.82 -13.90 -17.26
C PHE A 98 -12.85 -14.78 -17.96
N ASN A 99 -12.61 -15.09 -19.23
CA ASN A 99 -13.37 -16.09 -19.95
C ASN A 99 -12.94 -17.52 -19.55
N ARG A 100 -13.75 -18.50 -19.92
CA ARG A 100 -13.56 -19.90 -19.52
C ARG A 100 -12.22 -20.46 -20.00
N GLU A 101 -11.84 -20.20 -21.25
CA GLU A 101 -10.62 -20.74 -21.85
C GLU A 101 -9.36 -20.23 -21.15
N THR A 102 -9.36 -18.98 -20.67
CA THR A 102 -8.26 -18.42 -19.88
C THR A 102 -8.17 -19.08 -18.50
N LEU A 103 -9.31 -19.39 -17.88
CA LEU A 103 -9.39 -20.02 -16.58
C LEU A 103 -9.01 -21.52 -16.59
N GLU A 104 -9.02 -22.16 -17.76
CA GLU A 104 -8.55 -23.55 -17.91
C GLU A 104 -7.04 -23.67 -17.72
N ILE A 105 -6.26 -22.63 -18.05
CA ILE A 105 -4.82 -22.61 -17.85
C ILE A 105 -4.50 -22.58 -16.36
N ARG A 106 -3.71 -23.56 -15.89
CA ARG A 106 -3.40 -23.71 -14.47
C ARG A 106 -1.90 -23.80 -14.24
N TYR A 107 -1.44 -23.06 -13.24
CA TYR A 107 -0.10 -23.16 -12.69
C TYR A 107 -0.19 -23.77 -11.29
N LYS A 108 0.49 -24.89 -11.02
CA LYS A 108 0.35 -25.68 -9.78
C LYS A 108 -1.11 -25.91 -9.36
N GLY A 109 -1.99 -26.23 -10.33
CA GLY A 109 -3.41 -26.50 -10.09
C GLY A 109 -4.30 -25.26 -9.94
N LYS A 110 -3.75 -24.04 -9.90
CA LYS A 110 -4.49 -22.78 -9.72
C LYS A 110 -4.61 -22.00 -11.01
N SER A 111 -5.82 -21.52 -11.32
CA SER A 111 -6.06 -20.58 -12.42
C SER A 111 -5.57 -19.18 -12.07
N ILE A 112 -5.52 -18.27 -13.05
CA ILE A 112 -5.15 -16.88 -12.82
C ILE A 112 -6.13 -16.18 -11.85
N TYR A 113 -7.41 -16.57 -11.85
CA TYR A 113 -8.40 -16.08 -10.90
C TYR A 113 -8.11 -16.57 -9.48
N ASP A 114 -7.86 -17.88 -9.31
CA ASP A 114 -7.56 -18.44 -8.00
C ASP A 114 -6.33 -17.75 -7.37
N VAL A 115 -5.36 -17.37 -8.19
CA VAL A 115 -4.18 -16.61 -7.71
C VAL A 115 -4.56 -15.19 -7.26
N LEU A 116 -5.48 -14.52 -7.95
CA LEU A 116 -5.94 -13.19 -7.53
C LEU A 116 -6.75 -13.23 -6.23
N GLU A 117 -7.41 -14.35 -5.93
CA GLU A 117 -8.15 -14.55 -4.66
C GLU A 117 -7.26 -14.97 -3.49
N MET A 118 -5.99 -15.32 -3.74
CA MET A 118 -5.04 -15.61 -2.66
C MET A 118 -4.77 -14.37 -1.82
N THR A 119 -4.68 -14.54 -0.52
CA THR A 119 -4.07 -13.55 0.36
C THR A 119 -2.59 -13.38 0.00
N ILE A 120 -2.01 -12.25 0.38
CA ILE A 120 -0.58 -12.00 0.16
C ILE A 120 0.28 -13.07 0.85
N ASN A 121 -0.13 -13.56 2.05
CA ASN A 121 0.56 -14.64 2.74
C ASN A 121 0.55 -15.93 1.91
N GLU A 122 -0.63 -16.39 1.49
CA GLU A 122 -0.78 -17.58 0.65
C GLU A 122 -0.02 -17.45 -0.68
N ALA A 123 -0.05 -16.26 -1.28
CA ALA A 123 0.69 -16.01 -2.52
C ALA A 123 2.21 -16.02 -2.31
N CYS A 124 2.72 -15.55 -1.17
CA CYS A 124 4.13 -15.67 -0.82
C CYS A 124 4.57 -17.14 -0.79
N ASP A 125 3.80 -17.99 -0.12
CA ASP A 125 4.11 -19.43 -0.01
C ASP A 125 3.99 -20.13 -1.37
N PHE A 126 2.95 -19.78 -2.13
CA PHE A 126 2.71 -20.36 -3.46
C PHE A 126 3.83 -20.03 -4.47
N PHE A 127 4.35 -18.80 -4.43
CA PHE A 127 5.39 -18.30 -5.33
C PHE A 127 6.80 -18.29 -4.71
N GLU A 128 7.04 -18.94 -3.60
CA GLU A 128 8.33 -18.97 -2.89
C GLU A 128 9.51 -19.23 -3.83
N LYS A 129 9.36 -20.21 -4.75
CA LYS A 129 10.40 -20.63 -5.71
C LYS A 129 10.54 -19.70 -6.92
N ILE A 130 9.83 -18.56 -6.97
CA ILE A 130 9.89 -17.61 -8.08
C ILE A 130 10.36 -16.24 -7.57
N PRO A 131 11.68 -15.99 -7.55
CA PRO A 131 12.27 -14.83 -6.86
C PRO A 131 11.69 -13.48 -7.28
N LYS A 132 11.37 -13.29 -8.57
CA LYS A 132 10.82 -12.04 -9.10
C LYS A 132 9.43 -11.72 -8.54
N ILE A 133 8.57 -12.73 -8.36
CA ILE A 133 7.23 -12.59 -7.80
C ILE A 133 7.34 -12.51 -6.29
N TYR A 134 8.04 -13.46 -5.67
CA TYR A 134 8.19 -13.57 -4.23
C TYR A 134 8.72 -12.29 -3.58
N ARG A 135 9.75 -11.66 -4.16
CA ARG A 135 10.33 -10.42 -3.63
C ARG A 135 9.30 -9.29 -3.52
N LYS A 136 8.45 -9.11 -4.57
CA LYS A 136 7.39 -8.09 -4.55
C LYS A 136 6.29 -8.41 -3.54
N LEU A 137 5.87 -9.69 -3.47
CA LEU A 137 4.87 -10.14 -2.50
C LEU A 137 5.38 -9.99 -1.07
N LYS A 138 6.63 -10.38 -0.82
CA LYS A 138 7.27 -10.23 0.49
C LYS A 138 7.26 -8.77 0.95
N THR A 139 7.54 -7.82 0.05
CA THR A 139 7.50 -6.39 0.40
C THR A 139 6.11 -5.96 0.86
N ILE A 140 5.02 -6.45 0.20
CA ILE A 140 3.64 -6.17 0.61
C ILE A 140 3.35 -6.82 1.97
N ARG A 141 3.82 -8.04 2.20
CA ARG A 141 3.68 -8.73 3.49
C ARG A 141 4.42 -7.98 4.60
N ASP A 142 5.64 -7.53 4.31
CA ASP A 142 6.51 -6.85 5.28
C ASP A 142 5.96 -5.50 5.75
N VAL A 143 5.05 -4.87 4.99
CA VAL A 143 4.30 -3.67 5.43
C VAL A 143 3.01 -4.01 6.18
N GLY A 144 2.83 -5.25 6.64
CA GLY A 144 1.68 -5.69 7.43
C GLY A 144 0.41 -5.98 6.62
N LEU A 145 0.50 -6.13 5.29
CA LEU A 145 -0.64 -6.39 4.40
C LEU A 145 -0.75 -7.86 3.97
N GLY A 146 -0.29 -8.78 4.81
CA GLY A 146 -0.34 -10.21 4.51
C GLY A 146 -1.75 -10.79 4.35
N TYR A 147 -2.75 -10.16 4.95
CA TYR A 147 -4.14 -10.61 4.99
C TYR A 147 -4.99 -10.20 3.79
N ILE A 148 -4.63 -9.13 3.07
CA ILE A 148 -5.38 -8.68 1.90
C ILE A 148 -5.22 -9.63 0.73
N THR A 149 -6.21 -9.71 -0.17
CA THR A 149 -6.10 -10.53 -1.38
C THR A 149 -5.41 -9.77 -2.51
N LEU A 150 -4.68 -10.49 -3.36
CA LEU A 150 -3.98 -9.91 -4.52
C LEU A 150 -4.91 -9.14 -5.46
N GLY A 151 -6.12 -9.67 -5.68
CA GLY A 151 -7.13 -9.10 -6.56
C GLY A 151 -8.13 -8.19 -5.88
N GLN A 152 -7.96 -7.87 -4.58
CA GLN A 152 -8.86 -7.00 -3.83
C GLN A 152 -9.01 -5.65 -4.53
N GLN A 153 -10.24 -5.21 -4.72
CA GLN A 153 -10.50 -3.92 -5.39
C GLN A 153 -9.98 -2.76 -4.54
N SER A 154 -9.31 -1.82 -5.17
CA SER A 154 -8.77 -0.64 -4.46
C SER A 154 -9.84 0.20 -3.77
N THR A 155 -11.08 0.15 -4.24
CA THR A 155 -12.23 0.83 -3.62
C THR A 155 -12.66 0.23 -2.29
N THR A 156 -12.22 -1.00 -1.97
CA THR A 156 -12.53 -1.70 -0.71
C THR A 156 -11.37 -1.62 0.30
N LEU A 157 -10.26 -1.01 -0.10
CA LEU A 157 -9.12 -0.80 0.79
C LEU A 157 -9.35 0.43 1.68
N SER A 158 -8.99 0.32 2.94
CA SER A 158 -8.89 1.48 3.82
C SER A 158 -7.79 2.46 3.36
N GLY A 159 -7.86 3.71 3.82
CA GLY A 159 -6.84 4.71 3.51
C GLY A 159 -5.42 4.26 3.90
N GLY A 160 -5.28 3.66 5.09
CA GLY A 160 -4.02 3.14 5.58
C GLY A 160 -3.50 1.94 4.78
N GLU A 161 -4.37 1.01 4.35
CA GLU A 161 -3.98 -0.10 3.46
C GLU A 161 -3.48 0.40 2.12
N ALA A 162 -4.20 1.35 1.51
CA ALA A 162 -3.81 1.97 0.25
C ALA A 162 -2.44 2.66 0.36
N GLN A 163 -2.19 3.37 1.46
CA GLN A 163 -0.91 4.04 1.72
C GLN A 163 0.23 3.03 1.90
N ARG A 164 0.01 1.94 2.65
CA ARG A 164 1.01 0.87 2.81
C ARG A 164 1.31 0.13 1.50
N ILE A 165 0.35 -0.05 0.60
CA ILE A 165 0.62 -0.61 -0.74
C ILE A 165 1.52 0.32 -1.56
N LYS A 166 1.32 1.64 -1.47
CA LYS A 166 2.22 2.62 -2.11
C LYS A 166 3.62 2.48 -1.55
N LEU A 167 3.76 2.44 -0.22
CA LEU A 167 5.03 2.26 0.46
C LEU A 167 5.72 0.94 0.04
N ALA A 168 4.97 -0.18 -0.02
CA ALA A 168 5.48 -1.45 -0.51
C ALA A 168 6.00 -1.37 -1.95
N THR A 169 5.32 -0.59 -2.79
CA THR A 169 5.76 -0.39 -4.18
C THR A 169 7.08 0.36 -4.24
N GLU A 170 7.24 1.43 -3.45
CA GLU A 170 8.50 2.17 -3.36
C GLU A 170 9.63 1.29 -2.81
N LEU A 171 9.38 0.54 -1.74
CA LEU A 171 10.35 -0.41 -1.16
C LEU A 171 10.79 -1.51 -2.14
N SER A 172 9.93 -1.89 -3.10
CA SER A 172 10.24 -2.91 -4.10
C SER A 172 11.14 -2.41 -5.23
N LYS A 173 11.27 -1.08 -5.40
CA LYS A 173 12.13 -0.46 -6.40
C LYS A 173 13.61 -0.67 -6.04
N ARG A 174 14.47 -0.55 -7.04
CA ARG A 174 15.92 -0.52 -6.81
C ARG A 174 16.27 0.75 -6.07
N ASP A 175 16.79 0.59 -4.89
CA ASP A 175 17.16 1.69 -4.01
C ASP A 175 18.47 2.36 -4.46
N THR A 176 18.49 3.68 -4.46
CA THR A 176 19.67 4.50 -4.77
C THR A 176 20.34 5.05 -3.52
N GLY A 177 19.68 4.94 -2.33
CA GLY A 177 20.18 5.48 -1.07
C GLY A 177 20.16 7.02 -0.98
N ASN A 178 19.49 7.71 -1.91
CA ASN A 178 19.45 9.17 -2.00
C ASN A 178 18.02 9.70 -2.20
N THR A 179 17.02 8.99 -1.67
CA THR A 179 15.62 9.40 -1.82
C THR A 179 15.14 10.10 -0.55
N PHE A 180 14.41 11.20 -0.72
CA PHE A 180 13.72 11.90 0.34
C PHE A 180 12.23 11.55 0.30
N TYR A 181 11.74 10.87 1.34
CA TYR A 181 10.34 10.48 1.48
C TYR A 181 9.61 11.45 2.40
N ILE A 182 8.44 11.92 1.98
CA ILE A 182 7.56 12.75 2.80
C ILE A 182 6.26 11.98 3.01
N LEU A 183 5.93 11.70 4.26
CA LEU A 183 4.74 10.99 4.68
C LEU A 183 3.87 11.91 5.53
N ASP A 184 2.62 12.07 5.13
CA ASP A 184 1.65 12.91 5.81
C ASP A 184 0.64 12.02 6.53
N GLU A 185 0.62 12.09 7.87
CA GLU A 185 -0.21 11.28 8.77
C GLU A 185 -0.27 9.78 8.41
N PRO A 186 0.87 9.08 8.23
CA PRO A 186 0.87 7.71 7.76
C PRO A 186 0.25 6.71 8.75
N THR A 187 -0.01 7.11 10.00
CA THR A 187 -0.64 6.24 11.00
C THR A 187 -2.15 6.38 11.09
N THR A 188 -2.75 7.27 10.33
CA THR A 188 -4.20 7.50 10.37
C THR A 188 -4.98 6.22 10.08
N GLY A 189 -5.85 5.81 11.02
CA GLY A 189 -6.66 4.60 10.93
C GLY A 189 -5.91 3.29 11.12
N LEU A 190 -4.68 3.32 11.63
CA LEU A 190 -3.89 2.14 11.95
C LEU A 190 -4.06 1.71 13.41
N HIS A 191 -4.04 0.40 13.65
CA HIS A 191 -3.92 -0.19 14.98
C HIS A 191 -2.46 -0.15 15.46
N PHE A 192 -2.21 -0.24 16.77
CA PHE A 192 -0.86 -0.17 17.36
C PHE A 192 0.16 -1.12 16.70
N GLU A 193 -0.24 -2.35 16.42
CA GLU A 193 0.65 -3.31 15.76
C GLU A 193 0.97 -2.91 14.31
N ASP A 194 0.03 -2.31 13.59
CA ASP A 194 0.27 -1.79 12.25
C ASP A 194 1.26 -0.61 12.27
N ILE A 195 1.17 0.25 13.29
CA ILE A 195 2.12 1.37 13.49
C ILE A 195 3.52 0.82 13.74
N ARG A 196 3.65 -0.20 14.60
CA ARG A 196 4.93 -0.85 14.85
C ARG A 196 5.55 -1.43 13.59
N VAL A 197 4.75 -2.13 12.77
CA VAL A 197 5.20 -2.66 11.48
C VAL A 197 5.61 -1.55 10.52
N LEU A 198 4.83 -0.47 10.45
CA LEU A 198 5.15 0.70 9.63
C LEU A 198 6.50 1.30 10.03
N MET A 199 6.75 1.53 11.32
CA MET A 199 8.02 2.08 11.80
C MET A 199 9.22 1.19 11.46
N ILE A 200 9.09 -0.14 11.57
CA ILE A 200 10.14 -1.09 11.13
C ILE A 200 10.45 -0.94 9.64
N VAL A 201 9.41 -0.72 8.83
CA VAL A 201 9.56 -0.55 7.39
C VAL A 201 10.23 0.78 7.05
N LEU A 202 9.85 1.86 7.74
CA LEU A 202 10.47 3.17 7.56
C LEU A 202 11.94 3.15 7.98
N GLN A 203 12.26 2.48 9.09
CA GLN A 203 13.65 2.28 9.52
C GLN A 203 14.48 1.56 8.44
N LYS A 204 13.93 0.54 7.79
CA LYS A 204 14.62 -0.13 6.67
C LYS A 204 14.90 0.80 5.48
N LEU A 205 14.08 1.83 5.25
CA LEU A 205 14.36 2.84 4.23
C LEU A 205 15.54 3.74 4.65
N VAL A 206 15.55 4.14 5.91
CA VAL A 206 16.63 4.95 6.50
C VAL A 206 17.95 4.19 6.50
N ASP A 207 17.95 2.92 6.92
CA ASP A 207 19.14 2.04 6.92
C ASP A 207 19.78 1.88 5.54
N LYS A 208 19.00 2.08 4.48
CA LYS A 208 19.49 2.07 3.10
C LYS A 208 20.05 3.43 2.63
N GLY A 209 20.15 4.41 3.53
CA GLY A 209 20.71 5.73 3.26
C GLY A 209 19.69 6.81 2.85
N ASN A 210 18.39 6.48 2.83
CA ASN A 210 17.35 7.46 2.49
C ASN A 210 17.01 8.33 3.71
N THR A 211 16.37 9.48 3.45
CA THR A 211 15.82 10.35 4.49
C THR A 211 14.30 10.27 4.47
N VAL A 212 13.70 10.12 5.64
CA VAL A 212 12.25 10.03 5.80
C VAL A 212 11.76 11.19 6.67
N LEU A 213 10.89 12.02 6.13
CA LEU A 213 10.17 13.07 6.82
C LEU A 213 8.74 12.62 7.08
N ILE A 214 8.33 12.64 8.34
CA ILE A 214 6.98 12.25 8.75
C ILE A 214 6.29 13.47 9.36
N ILE A 215 5.08 13.76 8.91
CA ILE A 215 4.19 14.73 9.55
C ILE A 215 3.24 13.88 10.40
N GLU A 216 3.35 13.96 11.72
CA GLU A 216 2.62 13.09 12.65
C GLU A 216 2.37 13.75 14.00
N HIS A 217 1.27 13.35 14.61
CA HIS A 217 0.90 13.74 15.99
C HIS A 217 0.78 12.52 16.92
N ASN A 218 1.01 11.31 16.41
CA ASN A 218 0.98 10.07 17.17
C ASN A 218 2.25 9.95 18.04
N LEU A 219 2.09 9.88 19.35
CA LEU A 219 3.21 9.83 20.29
C LEU A 219 4.03 8.53 20.18
N ASP A 220 3.42 7.42 19.74
CA ASP A 220 4.15 6.17 19.53
C ASP A 220 5.15 6.28 18.36
N VAL A 221 4.85 7.12 17.38
CA VAL A 221 5.80 7.48 16.32
C VAL A 221 6.82 8.49 16.83
N ILE A 222 6.35 9.59 17.41
CA ILE A 222 7.19 10.74 17.82
C ILE A 222 8.29 10.31 18.80
N LYS A 223 8.02 9.36 19.70
CA LYS A 223 9.02 8.84 20.65
C LYS A 223 10.10 7.95 20.04
N THR A 224 9.95 7.52 18.77
CA THR A 224 10.84 6.57 18.10
C THR A 224 11.63 7.17 16.93
N VAL A 225 11.41 8.45 16.60
CA VAL A 225 12.12 9.14 15.52
C VAL A 225 13.49 9.64 15.97
N ASP A 226 14.39 9.86 15.02
CA ASP A 226 15.76 10.36 15.32
C ASP A 226 15.77 11.86 15.64
N TYR A 227 14.85 12.63 15.02
CA TYR A 227 14.81 14.07 15.16
C TYR A 227 13.39 14.62 15.04
N ILE A 228 13.05 15.60 15.86
CA ILE A 228 11.75 16.26 15.92
C ILE A 228 11.91 17.74 15.57
N ILE A 229 10.98 18.26 14.79
CA ILE A 229 10.78 19.69 14.58
C ILE A 229 9.36 20.01 15.05
N ASP A 230 9.23 20.59 16.24
CA ASP A 230 7.95 20.94 16.85
C ASP A 230 7.49 22.32 16.39
N ILE A 231 6.31 22.40 15.78
CA ILE A 231 5.75 23.64 15.21
C ILE A 231 4.46 23.99 15.94
N GLY A 232 4.38 25.22 16.43
CA GLY A 232 3.24 25.72 17.19
C GLY A 232 3.29 27.22 17.41
N PRO A 233 2.74 27.74 18.58
CA PRO A 233 1.93 26.99 19.56
C PRO A 233 0.51 26.69 19.09
N GLU A 234 0.00 27.47 18.14
CA GLU A 234 -1.37 27.41 17.61
C GLU A 234 -1.37 27.22 16.10
N GLY A 235 -2.54 27.04 15.50
CA GLY A 235 -2.73 26.99 14.05
C GLY A 235 -3.00 28.38 13.43
N GLY A 236 -2.95 28.48 12.11
CA GLY A 236 -3.28 29.69 11.36
C GLY A 236 -2.31 30.85 11.56
N LYS A 237 -2.82 32.09 11.65
CA LYS A 237 -1.98 33.30 11.71
C LYS A 237 -1.12 33.42 12.96
N SER A 238 -1.48 32.75 14.07
CA SER A 238 -0.78 32.78 15.34
C SER A 238 0.20 31.62 15.53
N GLY A 239 0.20 30.65 14.61
CA GLY A 239 1.01 29.45 14.64
C GLY A 239 2.14 29.42 13.62
N GLY A 240 2.65 28.22 13.34
CA GLY A 240 3.65 28.00 12.30
C GLY A 240 5.07 28.42 12.70
N LYS A 241 5.34 28.62 13.99
CA LYS A 241 6.68 28.90 14.49
C LYS A 241 7.35 27.63 15.01
N VAL A 242 8.65 27.49 14.76
CA VAL A 242 9.43 26.40 15.36
C VAL A 242 9.53 26.64 16.87
N MET A 243 8.93 25.77 17.64
CA MET A 243 8.92 25.83 19.12
C MET A 243 10.15 25.19 19.73
N ALA A 244 10.53 24.01 19.20
CA ALA A 244 11.70 23.26 19.62
C ALA A 244 12.17 22.34 18.49
N THR A 245 13.44 21.98 18.50
CA THR A 245 14.05 20.98 17.62
C THR A 245 15.03 20.14 18.38
N GLY A 246 15.18 18.86 18.02
CA GLY A 246 16.13 17.95 18.65
C GLY A 246 15.63 16.51 18.69
N THR A 247 16.36 15.65 19.37
CA THR A 247 15.93 14.28 19.67
C THR A 247 14.71 14.29 20.62
N PRO A 248 13.95 13.19 20.70
CA PRO A 248 12.83 13.11 21.66
C PRO A 248 13.22 13.50 23.09
N GLU A 249 14.39 13.07 23.56
CA GLU A 249 14.92 13.38 24.88
C GLU A 249 15.29 14.88 25.05
N GLU A 250 15.83 15.49 24.01
CA GLU A 250 16.13 16.92 23.99
C GLU A 250 14.86 17.76 24.03
N ILE A 251 13.84 17.40 23.22
CA ILE A 251 12.53 18.06 23.23
C ILE A 251 11.94 18.06 24.66
N VAL A 252 11.95 16.91 25.34
CA VAL A 252 11.46 16.82 26.73
C VAL A 252 12.20 17.76 27.64
N ARG A 253 13.55 17.92 27.49
CA ARG A 253 14.39 18.82 28.34
C ARG A 253 14.06 20.30 28.11
N THR A 254 13.64 20.67 26.88
CA THR A 254 13.27 22.08 26.61
C THR A 254 12.09 22.56 27.44
N ASN A 255 11.19 21.63 27.79
CA ASN A 255 9.92 21.88 28.48
C ASN A 255 9.03 22.95 27.76
N LYS A 256 9.25 23.14 26.48
CA LYS A 256 8.50 24.09 25.64
C LYS A 256 7.49 23.34 24.75
N GLY A 257 6.32 23.94 24.59
CA GLY A 257 5.26 23.40 23.74
C GLY A 257 4.46 22.26 24.37
N PHE A 258 3.45 21.82 23.64
CA PHE A 258 2.59 20.71 24.06
C PHE A 258 3.28 19.36 23.86
N THR A 259 4.02 19.21 22.77
CA THR A 259 4.75 17.98 22.42
C THR A 259 5.68 17.55 23.54
N ALA A 260 6.50 18.46 24.08
CA ALA A 260 7.40 18.18 25.19
C ALA A 260 6.67 17.66 26.43
N LYS A 261 5.50 18.23 26.75
CA LYS A 261 4.69 17.85 27.91
C LYS A 261 4.12 16.44 27.81
N PHE A 262 3.61 16.07 26.63
CA PHE A 262 3.03 14.75 26.41
C PHE A 262 4.12 13.68 26.24
N LEU A 263 5.18 13.98 25.49
CA LEU A 263 6.31 13.07 25.27
C LEU A 263 7.04 12.72 26.58
N LYS A 264 7.12 13.67 27.54
CA LYS A 264 7.69 13.41 28.86
C LYS A 264 6.97 12.29 29.60
N LYS A 265 5.63 12.23 29.51
CA LYS A 265 4.83 11.18 30.16
C LYS A 265 5.08 9.82 29.51
N GLU A 266 5.17 9.79 28.19
CA GLU A 266 5.39 8.55 27.41
C GLU A 266 6.78 7.96 27.65
N LEU A 267 7.82 8.79 27.76
CA LEU A 267 9.19 8.33 28.00
C LEU A 267 9.46 7.93 29.48
N GLN A 268 8.61 8.37 30.43
CA GLN A 268 8.71 7.98 31.84
C GLN A 268 7.99 6.66 32.16
N ASN A 269 7.09 6.21 31.32
CA ASN A 269 6.31 4.97 31.46
C ASN A 269 7.03 3.73 30.87
N LYS A 270 8.33 3.79 30.71
CA LYS A 270 9.17 2.66 30.27
C LYS A 270 9.59 1.78 31.43
#